data_d884424acef5033849dd61abf98915bb
#
_entry.id   d884424acef5033849dd61abf98915bb
#
_cell.length_a   1.000
_cell.length_b   1.000
_cell.length_c   1.000
_cell.angle_alpha   90.00
_cell.angle_beta   90.00
_cell.angle_gamma   90.00
#
_symmetry.space_group_name_H-M   'P 1'
#
loop_
_entity.id
_entity.type
_entity.pdbx_description
1 polymer ?
#
loop_
_entity_poly.entity_id
_entity_poly.type
_entity_poly.pdbx_seq_one_letter_code
_entity_poly.pdbx_strand_id
1 'polypeptide(L)'
;YSVQEAIKAGYVKSLKAVQLNPENLKFVRDDGKEEEVPLEEVIKLGEEDSGFRKSIITSTETLNTIVDASIHQLYKMRKEADCNKLKIIASALNYTHCKKIVAAYKAKGLKADFVHSLEDTKHNDKVYKKLESHDLDVIVQVRKLGEGFDHPYLSVAAVFSIFGNLSPFVQFIGRVMRVIEQNNPNSILNQGVIVYHAGGNIIPRWNDFKEFSAADQQFFESLLPTEYVPITNGGGNNDDSYIRTEKEEINVIAQTNVK
;
A
#
# COMPACT_ATOMS: atom_id res chain seq x y z
N TYR A 1 -9.24 -3.74 -25.77
CA TYR A 1 -8.36 -2.66 -25.29
C TYR A 1 -7.46 -3.22 -24.20
N SER A 2 -6.15 -3.13 -24.40
CA SER A 2 -5.18 -3.42 -23.33
C SER A 2 -5.21 -2.29 -22.28
N VAL A 3 -4.72 -2.57 -21.07
CA VAL A 3 -4.57 -1.53 -20.01
C VAL A 3 -3.75 -0.36 -20.53
N GLN A 4 -2.79 -0.64 -21.38
CA GLN A 4 -1.91 0.30 -22.03
C GLN A 4 -2.63 1.26 -22.97
N GLU A 5 -3.42 0.72 -23.88
CA GLU A 5 -4.21 1.56 -24.79
C GLU A 5 -5.15 2.46 -23.99
N ALA A 6 -5.70 1.92 -22.89
CA ALA A 6 -6.55 2.68 -21.98
C ALA A 6 -5.77 3.81 -21.27
N ILE A 7 -4.50 3.61 -20.86
CA ILE A 7 -3.66 4.66 -20.28
C ILE A 7 -3.31 5.72 -21.36
N LYS A 8 -2.85 5.29 -22.56
CA LYS A 8 -2.52 6.20 -23.66
C LYS A 8 -3.71 7.03 -24.12
N ALA A 9 -4.90 6.43 -24.11
CA ALA A 9 -6.15 7.11 -24.43
C ALA A 9 -6.69 7.99 -23.28
N GLY A 10 -6.07 7.95 -22.10
CA GLY A 10 -6.52 8.71 -20.95
C GLY A 10 -7.80 8.15 -20.29
N TYR A 11 -8.08 6.86 -20.45
CA TYR A 11 -9.22 6.19 -19.83
C TYR A 11 -8.92 5.62 -18.45
N VAL A 12 -7.66 5.39 -18.13
CA VAL A 12 -7.17 4.98 -16.81
C VAL A 12 -5.89 5.73 -16.44
N LYS A 13 -5.63 5.88 -15.14
CA LYS A 13 -4.40 6.51 -14.64
C LYS A 13 -3.19 5.64 -14.93
N SER A 14 -2.04 6.28 -15.18
CA SER A 14 -0.74 5.63 -15.10
C SER A 14 -0.39 5.31 -13.64
N LEU A 15 0.39 4.24 -13.41
CA LEU A 15 0.78 3.80 -12.06
C LEU A 15 2.29 3.87 -11.86
N LYS A 16 2.68 4.41 -10.71
CA LYS A 16 4.04 4.37 -10.17
C LYS A 16 4.09 3.49 -8.94
N ALA A 17 5.13 2.68 -8.79
CA ALA A 17 5.40 1.92 -7.58
C ALA A 17 6.44 2.61 -6.71
N VAL A 18 6.21 2.61 -5.40
CA VAL A 18 7.15 3.03 -4.36
C VAL A 18 7.39 1.84 -3.46
N GLN A 19 8.55 1.23 -3.61
CA GLN A 19 8.97 0.09 -2.81
C GLN A 19 9.80 0.56 -1.63
N LEU A 20 9.37 0.21 -0.43
CA LEU A 20 10.09 0.52 0.81
C LEU A 20 11.08 -0.60 1.10
N ASN A 21 12.36 -0.25 1.00
CA ASN A 21 13.47 -1.18 1.16
C ASN A 21 14.18 -0.93 2.49
N PRO A 22 14.10 -1.84 3.48
CA PRO A 22 15.04 -1.82 4.61
C PRO A 22 16.43 -2.23 4.09
N GLU A 23 17.50 -1.61 4.60
CA GLU A 23 18.86 -2.08 4.33
C GLU A 23 19.05 -3.47 4.94
N ASN A 24 18.74 -3.57 6.23
CA ASN A 24 18.66 -4.82 6.97
C ASN A 24 17.42 -4.81 7.83
N LEU A 25 16.88 -5.99 8.09
CA LEU A 25 15.72 -6.17 8.95
C LEU A 25 16.15 -7.00 10.15
N LYS A 26 15.94 -6.44 11.36
CA LYS A 26 16.20 -7.15 12.61
C LYS A 26 14.91 -7.71 13.17
N PHE A 27 14.94 -8.95 13.55
CA PHE A 27 13.83 -9.61 14.20
C PHE A 27 14.32 -10.59 15.28
N VAL A 28 13.44 -10.92 16.19
CA VAL A 28 13.72 -11.92 17.24
C VAL A 28 12.88 -13.16 16.95
N ARG A 29 13.54 -14.32 16.91
CA ARG A 29 12.88 -15.62 16.81
C ARG A 29 12.40 -16.09 18.20
N ASP A 30 11.54 -17.11 18.24
CA ASP A 30 11.00 -17.69 19.48
C ASP A 30 12.06 -18.16 20.46
N ASP A 31 13.24 -18.55 19.96
CA ASP A 31 14.39 -18.95 20.79
C ASP A 31 15.14 -17.75 21.41
N GLY A 32 14.64 -16.52 21.18
CA GLY A 32 15.22 -15.29 21.71
C GLY A 32 16.45 -14.80 20.95
N LYS A 33 16.82 -15.44 19.83
CA LYS A 33 17.94 -14.99 19.01
C LYS A 33 17.53 -13.84 18.13
N GLU A 34 18.33 -12.79 18.16
CA GLU A 34 18.25 -11.70 17.20
C GLU A 34 18.89 -12.12 15.89
N GLU A 35 18.19 -11.91 14.80
CA GLU A 35 18.69 -12.16 13.45
C GLU A 35 18.55 -10.88 12.61
N GLU A 36 19.61 -10.59 11.85
CA GLU A 36 19.63 -9.46 10.93
C GLU A 36 19.78 -9.99 9.51
N VAL A 37 18.83 -9.65 8.65
CA VAL A 37 18.78 -10.09 7.25
C VAL A 37 18.91 -8.92 6.29
N PRO A 38 19.74 -9.06 5.25
CA PRO A 38 19.86 -8.07 4.20
C PRO A 38 18.62 -8.03 3.30
N LEU A 39 18.47 -6.96 2.54
CA LEU A 39 17.29 -6.73 1.68
C LEU A 39 16.96 -7.90 0.74
N GLU A 40 17.98 -8.52 0.14
CA GLU A 40 17.76 -9.65 -0.78
C GLU A 40 17.09 -10.84 -0.08
N GLU A 41 17.52 -11.14 1.14
CA GLU A 41 16.94 -12.20 1.95
C GLU A 41 15.53 -11.80 2.47
N VAL A 42 15.32 -10.53 2.81
CA VAL A 42 13.98 -10.00 3.15
C VAL A 42 12.98 -10.21 2.01
N ILE A 43 13.39 -9.96 0.79
CA ILE A 43 12.55 -10.17 -0.40
C ILE A 43 12.25 -11.66 -0.57
N LYS A 44 13.28 -12.49 -0.53
CA LYS A 44 13.15 -13.96 -0.67
C LYS A 44 12.25 -14.57 0.40
N LEU A 45 12.50 -14.28 1.67
CA LEU A 45 11.65 -14.74 2.78
C LEU A 45 10.23 -14.19 2.65
N GLY A 46 10.08 -12.96 2.19
CA GLY A 46 8.78 -12.36 1.87
C GLY A 46 8.01 -13.14 0.78
N GLU A 47 8.68 -13.78 -0.15
CA GLU A 47 8.08 -14.61 -1.20
C GLU A 47 7.78 -16.04 -0.73
N GLU A 48 8.69 -16.64 0.01
CA GLU A 48 8.68 -18.07 0.35
C GLU A 48 8.00 -18.37 1.69
N ASP A 49 8.17 -17.51 2.71
CA ASP A 49 7.70 -17.73 4.08
C ASP A 49 6.45 -16.89 4.40
N SER A 50 5.34 -17.58 4.62
CA SER A 50 4.06 -16.92 4.94
C SER A 50 4.02 -16.34 6.36
N GLY A 51 4.73 -16.95 7.31
CA GLY A 51 4.87 -16.45 8.68
C GLY A 51 5.68 -15.17 8.72
N PHE A 52 6.84 -15.17 8.06
CA PHE A 52 7.68 -13.99 7.90
C PHE A 52 6.91 -12.83 7.27
N ARG A 53 6.22 -13.07 6.14
CA ARG A 53 5.36 -12.05 5.49
C ARG A 53 4.34 -11.44 6.44
N LYS A 54 3.66 -12.30 7.19
CA LYS A 54 2.62 -11.85 8.13
C LYS A 54 3.24 -11.00 9.23
N SER A 55 4.37 -11.40 9.79
CA SER A 55 5.09 -10.64 10.81
C SER A 55 5.54 -9.28 10.30
N ILE A 56 6.14 -9.22 9.11
CA ILE A 56 6.53 -7.95 8.47
C ILE A 56 5.32 -7.03 8.34
N ILE A 57 4.26 -7.48 7.68
CA ILE A 57 3.10 -6.65 7.35
C ILE A 57 2.33 -6.20 8.59
N THR A 58 2.38 -6.96 9.69
CA THR A 58 1.67 -6.62 10.92
C THR A 58 2.53 -5.91 11.95
N SER A 59 3.84 -5.79 11.73
CA SER A 59 4.73 -5.06 12.63
C SER A 59 4.36 -3.57 12.68
N THR A 60 4.48 -2.98 13.86
CA THR A 60 4.19 -1.55 14.07
C THR A 60 5.15 -0.68 13.26
N GLU A 61 6.39 -1.11 13.12
CA GLU A 61 7.41 -0.38 12.38
C GLU A 61 7.10 -0.33 10.87
N THR A 62 6.83 -1.48 10.25
CA THR A 62 6.39 -1.55 8.85
C THR A 62 5.11 -0.75 8.62
N LEU A 63 4.14 -0.86 9.55
CA LEU A 63 2.90 -0.10 9.49
C LEU A 63 3.18 1.40 9.45
N ASN A 64 3.99 1.92 10.37
CA ASN A 64 4.32 3.34 10.43
C ASN A 64 5.09 3.79 9.18
N THR A 65 6.02 2.99 8.70
CA THR A 65 6.80 3.30 7.49
C THR A 65 5.91 3.42 6.24
N ILE A 66 4.97 2.48 6.05
CA ILE A 66 4.02 2.57 4.93
C ILE A 66 3.08 3.78 5.10
N VAL A 67 2.62 4.05 6.32
CA VAL A 67 1.81 5.24 6.63
C VAL A 67 2.55 6.51 6.24
N ASP A 68 3.78 6.70 6.73
CA ASP A 68 4.57 7.91 6.48
C ASP A 68 4.89 8.09 4.99
N ALA A 69 5.30 7.01 4.31
CA ALA A 69 5.57 7.05 2.88
C ALA A 69 4.31 7.38 2.05
N SER A 70 3.17 6.79 2.38
CA SER A 70 1.91 7.06 1.67
C SER A 70 1.40 8.48 1.89
N ILE A 71 1.56 9.04 3.09
CA ILE A 71 1.28 10.44 3.40
C ILE A 71 2.19 11.36 2.61
N HIS A 72 3.49 11.06 2.57
CA HIS A 72 4.46 11.82 1.78
C HIS A 72 4.05 11.87 0.29
N GLN A 73 3.71 10.73 -0.29
CA GLN A 73 3.25 10.67 -1.68
C GLN A 73 1.94 11.44 -1.89
N LEU A 74 0.98 11.34 -0.96
CA LEU A 74 -0.27 12.09 -1.04
C LEU A 74 -0.02 13.60 -1.06
N TYR A 75 0.78 14.12 -0.12
CA TYR A 75 1.07 15.55 -0.05
C TYR A 75 1.88 16.05 -1.24
N LYS A 76 2.85 15.25 -1.71
CA LYS A 76 3.57 15.53 -2.95
C LYS A 76 2.61 15.71 -4.13
N MET A 77 1.73 14.74 -4.35
CA MET A 77 0.75 14.79 -5.44
C MET A 77 -0.25 15.93 -5.28
N ARG A 78 -0.75 16.18 -4.06
CA ARG A 78 -1.65 17.31 -3.78
C ARG A 78 -1.01 18.65 -4.13
N LYS A 79 0.27 18.83 -3.78
CA LYS A 79 1.03 20.04 -4.07
C LYS A 79 1.29 20.19 -5.58
N GLU A 80 1.72 19.13 -6.25
CA GLU A 80 2.05 19.16 -7.69
C GLU A 80 0.80 19.36 -8.55
N ALA A 81 -0.34 18.80 -8.14
CA ALA A 81 -1.61 18.91 -8.87
C ALA A 81 -2.47 20.12 -8.43
N ASP A 82 -2.04 20.89 -7.42
CA ASP A 82 -2.87 21.89 -6.75
C ASP A 82 -4.27 21.39 -6.38
N CYS A 83 -4.35 20.16 -5.89
CA CYS A 83 -5.62 19.46 -5.63
C CYS A 83 -5.63 18.75 -4.27
N ASN A 84 -6.31 19.32 -3.29
CA ASN A 84 -6.45 18.76 -1.95
C ASN A 84 -7.46 17.59 -1.85
N LYS A 85 -8.16 17.25 -2.94
CA LYS A 85 -9.16 16.17 -2.95
C LYS A 85 -8.56 14.79 -3.12
N LEU A 86 -7.29 14.68 -3.50
CA LEU A 86 -6.61 13.39 -3.66
C LEU A 86 -6.58 12.62 -2.33
N LYS A 87 -6.70 11.29 -2.39
CA LYS A 87 -6.93 10.42 -1.25
C LYS A 87 -6.08 9.16 -1.29
N ILE A 88 -5.93 8.53 -0.12
CA ILE A 88 -5.30 7.22 0.04
C ILE A 88 -6.38 6.15 0.16
N ILE A 89 -6.18 5.03 -0.53
CA ILE A 89 -6.83 3.76 -0.23
C ILE A 89 -5.81 2.80 0.37
N ALA A 90 -6.15 2.18 1.49
CA ALA A 90 -5.26 1.24 2.17
C ALA A 90 -5.90 -0.16 2.23
N SER A 91 -5.11 -1.20 1.94
CA SER A 91 -5.53 -2.59 2.12
C SER A 91 -5.08 -3.13 3.47
N ALA A 92 -5.95 -3.78 4.23
CA ALA A 92 -5.62 -4.39 5.52
C ALA A 92 -5.79 -5.92 5.49
N LEU A 93 -5.14 -6.65 6.40
CA LEU A 93 -5.26 -8.10 6.51
C LEU A 93 -6.60 -8.53 7.09
N ASN A 94 -7.06 -7.83 8.13
CA ASN A 94 -8.25 -8.17 8.89
C ASN A 94 -8.83 -6.95 9.61
N TYR A 95 -9.91 -7.14 10.33
CA TYR A 95 -10.63 -6.10 11.06
C TYR A 95 -9.77 -5.35 12.09
N THR A 96 -9.02 -6.09 12.91
CA THR A 96 -8.13 -5.49 13.92
C THR A 96 -7.03 -4.66 13.26
N HIS A 97 -6.47 -5.15 12.16
CA HIS A 97 -5.46 -4.42 11.39
C HIS A 97 -6.01 -3.14 10.76
N CYS A 98 -7.28 -3.15 10.29
CA CYS A 98 -7.94 -1.90 9.84
C CYS A 98 -7.91 -0.82 10.93
N LYS A 99 -8.28 -1.19 12.16
CA LYS A 99 -8.31 -0.24 13.28
C LYS A 99 -6.92 0.33 13.60
N LYS A 100 -5.88 -0.51 13.58
CA LYS A 100 -4.49 -0.07 13.79
C LYS A 100 -4.06 0.91 12.70
N ILE A 101 -4.33 0.61 11.42
CA ILE A 101 -3.98 1.47 10.29
C ILE A 101 -4.73 2.81 10.39
N VAL A 102 -6.03 2.79 10.67
CA VAL A 102 -6.82 4.03 10.86
C VAL A 102 -6.28 4.87 12.01
N ALA A 103 -5.94 4.23 13.15
CA ALA A 103 -5.36 4.93 14.29
C ALA A 103 -4.02 5.59 13.94
N ALA A 104 -3.16 4.91 13.18
CA ALA A 104 -1.87 5.45 12.75
C ALA A 104 -2.03 6.67 11.82
N TYR A 105 -2.93 6.62 10.84
CA TYR A 105 -3.21 7.79 10.00
C TYR A 105 -3.81 8.96 10.79
N LYS A 106 -4.73 8.67 11.73
CA LYS A 106 -5.31 9.71 12.61
C LYS A 106 -4.26 10.36 13.50
N ALA A 107 -3.31 9.59 14.04
CA ALA A 107 -2.20 10.11 14.84
C ALA A 107 -1.28 11.08 14.04
N LYS A 108 -1.25 10.93 12.71
CA LYS A 108 -0.55 11.85 11.78
C LYS A 108 -1.43 13.01 11.28
N GLY A 109 -2.63 13.18 11.85
CA GLY A 109 -3.53 14.29 11.54
C GLY A 109 -4.43 14.12 10.31
N LEU A 110 -4.47 12.93 9.69
CA LEU A 110 -5.35 12.67 8.55
C LEU A 110 -6.73 12.19 9.01
N LYS A 111 -7.75 12.55 8.27
CA LYS A 111 -9.11 12.01 8.43
C LYS A 111 -9.17 10.61 7.81
N ALA A 112 -9.12 9.59 8.64
CA ALA A 112 -9.14 8.19 8.22
C ALA A 112 -10.33 7.43 8.78
N ASP A 113 -10.89 6.52 8.00
CA ASP A 113 -11.94 5.60 8.42
C ASP A 113 -11.83 4.28 7.64
N PHE A 114 -12.60 3.26 8.00
CA PHE A 114 -12.52 1.97 7.33
C PHE A 114 -13.90 1.40 7.01
N VAL A 115 -13.94 0.52 6.01
CA VAL A 115 -15.10 -0.29 5.65
C VAL A 115 -14.80 -1.76 5.83
N HIS A 116 -15.72 -2.50 6.42
CA HIS A 116 -15.55 -3.93 6.69
C HIS A 116 -16.90 -4.65 6.72
N SER A 117 -16.89 -5.96 6.41
CA SER A 117 -18.10 -6.79 6.44
C SER A 117 -18.64 -7.07 7.85
N LEU A 118 -17.83 -6.88 8.88
CA LEU A 118 -18.26 -6.99 10.28
C LEU A 118 -18.93 -5.71 10.80
N GLU A 119 -18.81 -4.61 10.08
CA GLU A 119 -19.54 -3.38 10.37
C GLU A 119 -20.94 -3.43 9.77
N ASP A 120 -21.88 -2.75 10.38
CA ASP A 120 -23.23 -2.64 9.84
C ASP A 120 -23.24 -1.80 8.54
N THR A 121 -24.30 -1.95 7.77
CA THR A 121 -24.47 -1.20 6.52
C THR A 121 -24.46 0.31 6.77
N LYS A 122 -25.05 0.76 7.88
CA LYS A 122 -25.11 2.19 8.23
C LYS A 122 -23.73 2.78 8.48
N HIS A 123 -22.82 2.01 9.11
CA HIS A 123 -21.45 2.46 9.32
C HIS A 123 -20.74 2.60 7.96
N ASN A 124 -20.78 1.56 7.14
CA ASN A 124 -20.13 1.57 5.83
C ASN A 124 -20.69 2.69 4.94
N ASP A 125 -21.99 2.89 4.89
CA ASP A 125 -22.63 3.98 4.14
C ASP A 125 -22.20 5.37 4.63
N LYS A 126 -22.02 5.53 5.95
CA LYS A 126 -21.51 6.79 6.51
C LYS A 126 -20.06 7.05 6.06
N VAL A 127 -19.23 6.01 6.02
CA VAL A 127 -17.84 6.14 5.54
C VAL A 127 -17.82 6.50 4.06
N TYR A 128 -18.65 5.86 3.23
CA TYR A 128 -18.76 6.20 1.81
C TYR A 128 -19.23 7.63 1.59
N LYS A 129 -20.24 8.10 2.33
CA LYS A 129 -20.67 9.51 2.27
C LYS A 129 -19.55 10.49 2.62
N LYS A 130 -18.74 10.20 3.64
CA LYS A 130 -17.55 11.02 3.97
C LYS A 130 -16.50 11.01 2.85
N LEU A 131 -16.35 9.87 2.16
CA LEU A 131 -15.44 9.77 1.02
C LEU A 131 -15.92 10.65 -0.14
N GLU A 132 -17.21 10.57 -0.48
CA GLU A 132 -17.86 11.35 -1.55
C GLU A 132 -17.86 12.85 -1.27
N SER A 133 -18.15 13.25 -0.02
CA SER A 133 -18.12 14.66 0.39
C SER A 133 -16.71 15.23 0.56
N HIS A 134 -15.67 14.45 0.31
CA HIS A 134 -14.26 14.80 0.53
C HIS A 134 -13.88 15.07 1.98
N ASP A 135 -14.67 14.61 2.95
CA ASP A 135 -14.37 14.70 4.38
C ASP A 135 -13.44 13.60 4.90
N LEU A 136 -12.92 12.77 4.00
CA LEU A 136 -12.01 11.68 4.30
C LEU A 136 -10.76 11.78 3.44
N ASP A 137 -9.58 11.64 4.07
CA ASP A 137 -8.28 11.57 3.38
C ASP A 137 -7.88 10.14 3.07
N VAL A 138 -8.24 9.20 3.96
CA VAL A 138 -7.83 7.80 3.89
C VAL A 138 -9.01 6.89 4.12
N ILE A 139 -9.22 5.94 3.21
CA ILE A 139 -10.15 4.83 3.40
C ILE A 139 -9.38 3.51 3.50
N VAL A 140 -9.63 2.75 4.57
CA VAL A 140 -9.02 1.44 4.79
C VAL A 140 -10.03 0.34 4.51
N GLN A 141 -9.62 -0.73 3.83
CA GLN A 141 -10.49 -1.88 3.54
C GLN A 141 -9.76 -3.21 3.74
N VAL A 142 -10.48 -4.23 4.17
CA VAL A 142 -10.08 -5.63 4.02
C VAL A 142 -10.61 -6.13 2.70
N ARG A 143 -9.95 -7.08 2.06
CA ARG A 143 -10.23 -7.81 0.80
C ARG A 143 -11.70 -7.92 0.33
N LYS A 144 -12.61 -7.13 0.83
CA LYS A 144 -13.99 -7.11 0.36
C LYS A 144 -14.03 -6.46 -1.02
N LEU A 145 -13.79 -7.30 -2.01
CA LEU A 145 -13.72 -6.93 -3.43
C LEU A 145 -15.10 -6.91 -4.09
N GLY A 146 -16.15 -7.13 -3.31
CA GLY A 146 -17.52 -6.98 -3.80
C GLY A 146 -17.97 -5.55 -3.67
N GLU A 147 -18.73 -5.09 -4.65
CA GLU A 147 -19.61 -3.95 -4.65
C GLU A 147 -19.04 -2.74 -3.92
N GLY A 148 -18.23 -2.00 -4.62
CA GLY A 148 -17.58 -1.01 -3.88
C GLY A 148 -17.93 0.36 -4.31
N PHE A 149 -17.24 1.20 -3.77
CA PHE A 149 -17.17 2.58 -4.12
C PHE A 149 -16.22 2.75 -5.29
N ASP A 150 -16.58 3.61 -6.19
CA ASP A 150 -15.75 4.11 -7.28
C ASP A 150 -15.48 5.59 -7.01
N HIS A 151 -14.22 5.95 -6.73
CA HIS A 151 -13.90 7.31 -6.39
C HIS A 151 -12.62 7.77 -7.14
N PRO A 152 -12.75 8.66 -8.12
CA PRO A 152 -11.64 9.00 -9.01
C PRO A 152 -10.46 9.69 -8.30
N TYR A 153 -10.70 10.33 -7.16
CA TYR A 153 -9.65 11.00 -6.38
C TYR A 153 -8.80 10.04 -5.50
N LEU A 154 -9.07 8.72 -5.50
CA LEU A 154 -8.13 7.76 -4.96
C LEU A 154 -6.88 7.76 -5.85
N SER A 155 -5.74 8.12 -5.28
CA SER A 155 -4.50 8.34 -6.03
C SER A 155 -3.28 7.66 -5.40
N VAL A 156 -3.36 7.28 -4.13
CA VAL A 156 -2.32 6.51 -3.46
C VAL A 156 -2.91 5.20 -2.93
N ALA A 157 -2.32 4.08 -3.32
CA ALA A 157 -2.64 2.76 -2.80
C ALA A 157 -1.58 2.34 -1.77
N ALA A 158 -1.92 2.30 -0.50
CA ALA A 158 -1.05 1.84 0.57
C ALA A 158 -1.33 0.35 0.87
N VAL A 159 -0.33 -0.51 0.65
CA VAL A 159 -0.48 -1.96 0.73
C VAL A 159 -0.01 -2.48 2.08
N PHE A 160 -0.96 -2.80 2.96
CA PHE A 160 -0.74 -3.43 4.27
C PHE A 160 -1.27 -4.87 4.30
N SER A 161 -1.59 -5.46 3.15
CA SER A 161 -2.10 -6.83 3.06
C SER A 161 -1.23 -7.69 2.15
N ILE A 162 -1.42 -8.99 2.24
CA ILE A 162 -0.75 -9.98 1.40
C ILE A 162 -1.68 -10.35 0.25
N PHE A 163 -1.21 -10.28 -0.98
CA PHE A 163 -1.92 -10.72 -2.16
C PHE A 163 -1.34 -12.05 -2.67
N GLY A 164 -2.06 -13.14 -2.47
CA GLY A 164 -1.63 -14.48 -2.88
C GLY A 164 -1.60 -14.69 -4.39
N ASN A 165 -2.41 -13.94 -5.14
CA ASN A 165 -2.49 -14.01 -6.60
C ASN A 165 -2.79 -12.64 -7.23
N LEU A 166 -2.70 -12.58 -8.56
CA LEU A 166 -2.79 -11.34 -9.32
C LEU A 166 -4.18 -10.69 -9.27
N SER A 167 -5.26 -11.46 -9.38
CA SER A 167 -6.62 -10.91 -9.52
C SER A 167 -7.05 -9.99 -8.37
N PRO A 168 -6.94 -10.37 -7.07
CA PRO A 168 -7.25 -9.45 -5.97
C PRO A 168 -6.34 -8.22 -5.94
N PHE A 169 -5.08 -8.35 -6.35
CA PHE A 169 -4.15 -7.24 -6.43
C PHE A 169 -4.60 -6.23 -7.51
N VAL A 170 -4.89 -6.71 -8.73
CA VAL A 170 -5.39 -5.86 -9.83
C VAL A 170 -6.69 -5.16 -9.45
N GLN A 171 -7.62 -5.86 -8.79
CA GLN A 171 -8.87 -5.26 -8.32
C GLN A 171 -8.63 -4.15 -7.29
N PHE A 172 -7.62 -4.31 -6.42
CA PHE A 172 -7.27 -3.29 -5.44
C PHE A 172 -6.61 -2.07 -6.11
N ILE A 173 -5.57 -2.27 -6.93
CA ILE A 173 -4.89 -1.15 -7.60
C ILE A 173 -5.78 -0.49 -8.66
N GLY A 174 -6.69 -1.21 -9.28
CA GLY A 174 -7.66 -0.69 -10.24
C GLY A 174 -8.53 0.45 -9.67
N ARG A 175 -8.69 0.52 -8.34
CA ARG A 175 -9.39 1.62 -7.69
C ARG A 175 -8.63 2.95 -7.78
N VAL A 176 -7.30 2.92 -7.84
CA VAL A 176 -6.49 4.13 -8.04
C VAL A 176 -6.22 4.44 -9.51
N MET A 177 -6.67 3.57 -10.42
CA MET A 177 -6.54 3.78 -11.85
C MET A 177 -7.69 4.60 -12.46
N ARG A 178 -8.70 4.99 -11.68
CA ARG A 178 -9.82 5.80 -12.17
C ARG A 178 -9.37 7.21 -12.49
N VAL A 179 -9.56 7.66 -13.74
CA VAL A 179 -9.17 8.99 -14.19
C VAL A 179 -10.01 10.09 -13.53
N ILE A 180 -9.39 11.23 -13.30
CA ILE A 180 -10.05 12.46 -12.87
C ILE A 180 -10.34 13.33 -14.10
N GLU A 181 -9.35 13.44 -15.01
CA GLU A 181 -9.46 14.20 -16.25
C GLU A 181 -9.53 13.26 -17.44
N GLN A 182 -10.64 13.27 -18.16
CA GLN A 182 -10.78 12.44 -19.35
C GLN A 182 -9.92 12.96 -20.49
N ASN A 183 -9.40 12.05 -21.30
CA ASN A 183 -8.59 12.36 -22.49
C ASN A 183 -7.32 13.20 -22.22
N ASN A 184 -6.81 13.18 -20.98
CA ASN A 184 -5.57 13.86 -20.60
C ASN A 184 -4.59 12.89 -19.91
N PRO A 185 -3.94 11.98 -20.67
CA PRO A 185 -3.05 10.96 -20.10
C PRO A 185 -1.82 11.53 -19.38
N ASN A 186 -1.42 12.76 -19.71
CA ASN A 186 -0.25 13.42 -19.13
C ASN A 186 -0.56 14.25 -17.87
N SER A 187 -1.83 14.34 -17.48
CA SER A 187 -2.19 15.06 -16.26
C SER A 187 -1.60 14.40 -15.02
N ILE A 188 -1.07 15.20 -14.10
CA ILE A 188 -0.63 14.73 -12.79
C ILE A 188 -1.80 14.13 -11.98
N LEU A 189 -3.03 14.59 -12.20
CA LEU A 189 -4.23 14.04 -11.61
C LEU A 189 -4.55 12.62 -12.10
N ASN A 190 -4.03 12.25 -13.26
CA ASN A 190 -4.17 10.92 -13.86
C ASN A 190 -2.95 10.02 -13.57
N GLN A 191 -2.30 10.26 -12.45
CA GLN A 191 -1.26 9.38 -11.91
C GLN A 191 -1.77 8.70 -10.63
N GLY A 192 -1.38 7.44 -10.45
CA GLY A 192 -1.59 6.67 -9.23
C GLY A 192 -0.27 6.18 -8.68
N VAL A 193 -0.16 6.10 -7.36
CA VAL A 193 1.05 5.62 -6.68
C VAL A 193 0.70 4.42 -5.80
N ILE A 194 1.49 3.36 -5.89
CA ILE A 194 1.37 2.18 -5.04
C ILE A 194 2.55 2.17 -4.08
N VAL A 195 2.27 2.14 -2.77
CA VAL A 195 3.29 2.11 -1.71
C VAL A 195 3.25 0.75 -1.02
N TYR A 196 4.36 0.04 -0.98
CA TYR A 196 4.46 -1.27 -0.34
C TYR A 196 5.85 -1.55 0.23
N HIS A 197 5.91 -2.47 1.20
CA HIS A 197 7.17 -2.94 1.80
C HIS A 197 7.75 -4.12 1.01
N ALA A 198 9.07 -4.17 0.83
CA ALA A 198 9.76 -5.21 0.05
C ALA A 198 9.47 -6.64 0.54
N GLY A 199 9.38 -6.85 1.87
CA GLY A 199 9.04 -8.15 2.46
C GLY A 199 7.55 -8.54 2.41
N GLY A 200 6.70 -7.74 1.76
CA GLY A 200 5.24 -7.97 1.69
C GLY A 200 4.77 -8.86 0.55
N ASN A 201 5.68 -9.45 -0.24
CA ASN A 201 5.36 -10.25 -1.45
C ASN A 201 4.52 -9.49 -2.49
N ILE A 202 4.75 -8.20 -2.64
CA ILE A 202 4.06 -7.38 -3.66
C ILE A 202 4.86 -7.32 -4.95
N ILE A 203 6.18 -7.49 -4.88
CA ILE A 203 7.08 -7.43 -6.05
C ILE A 203 6.64 -8.40 -7.16
N PRO A 204 6.39 -9.70 -6.89
CA PRO A 204 5.89 -10.61 -7.92
C PRO A 204 4.54 -10.16 -8.50
N ARG A 205 3.62 -9.70 -7.64
CA ARG A 205 2.29 -9.22 -8.09
C ARG A 205 2.39 -7.97 -8.95
N TRP A 206 3.32 -7.08 -8.62
CA TRP A 206 3.60 -5.89 -9.44
C TRP A 206 4.20 -6.28 -10.79
N ASN A 207 5.12 -7.25 -10.81
CA ASN A 207 5.70 -7.78 -12.04
C ASN A 207 4.65 -8.50 -12.89
N ASP A 208 3.85 -9.40 -12.30
CA ASP A 208 2.73 -10.06 -12.97
C ASP A 208 1.75 -9.05 -13.58
N PHE A 209 1.46 -7.96 -12.87
CA PHE A 209 0.61 -6.88 -13.38
C PHE A 209 1.24 -6.18 -14.58
N LYS A 210 2.54 -5.88 -14.52
CA LYS A 210 3.27 -5.29 -15.64
C LYS A 210 3.26 -6.21 -16.87
N GLU A 211 3.53 -7.49 -16.69
CA GLU A 211 3.50 -8.49 -17.76
C GLU A 211 2.10 -8.68 -18.33
N PHE A 212 1.09 -8.79 -17.49
CA PHE A 212 -0.31 -8.85 -17.91
C PHE A 212 -0.73 -7.61 -18.69
N SER A 213 -0.21 -6.46 -18.31
CA SER A 213 -0.49 -5.19 -19.00
C SER A 213 0.29 -5.06 -20.30
N ALA A 214 1.39 -5.78 -20.45
CA ALA A 214 2.34 -5.70 -21.54
C ALA A 214 2.02 -6.70 -22.66
N ALA A 215 0.85 -6.58 -23.27
CA ALA A 215 0.66 -7.20 -24.60
C ALA A 215 1.64 -6.66 -25.66
N ASP A 216 2.42 -5.61 -25.34
CA ASP A 216 3.50 -5.03 -26.15
C ASP A 216 4.68 -4.58 -25.28
N GLN A 217 5.88 -5.01 -25.66
CA GLN A 217 7.15 -4.73 -24.95
C GLN A 217 7.46 -3.21 -24.80
N GLN A 218 6.88 -2.35 -25.65
CA GLN A 218 7.00 -0.89 -25.59
C GLN A 218 6.29 -0.24 -24.39
N PHE A 219 5.46 -0.97 -23.67
CA PHE A 219 4.70 -0.44 -22.55
C PHE A 219 5.51 -0.30 -21.26
N PHE A 220 6.46 -1.18 -21.02
CA PHE A 220 7.32 -1.09 -19.82
C PHE A 220 8.07 0.24 -19.74
N GLU A 221 8.41 0.83 -20.91
CA GLU A 221 9.07 2.12 -20.98
C GLU A 221 8.15 3.30 -20.62
N SER A 222 6.84 3.11 -20.71
CA SER A 222 5.84 4.15 -20.39
C SER A 222 5.29 4.08 -18.95
N LEU A 223 5.56 3.00 -18.21
CA LEU A 223 5.28 2.96 -16.79
C LEU A 223 6.26 3.84 -16.04
N LEU A 224 5.76 4.60 -15.10
CA LEU A 224 6.62 5.35 -14.20
C LEU A 224 7.54 4.39 -13.44
N PRO A 225 8.83 4.69 -13.29
CA PRO A 225 9.78 3.83 -12.62
C PRO A 225 9.38 3.61 -11.15
N THR A 226 9.76 2.46 -10.61
CA THR A 226 9.63 2.20 -9.17
C THR A 226 10.57 3.13 -8.41
N GLU A 227 10.03 3.86 -7.45
CA GLU A 227 10.83 4.65 -6.53
C GLU A 227 11.19 3.79 -5.31
N TYR A 228 12.48 3.68 -5.03
CA TYR A 228 12.99 2.98 -3.87
C TYR A 228 13.26 3.99 -2.76
N VAL A 229 12.50 3.89 -1.69
CA VAL A 229 12.63 4.78 -0.54
C VAL A 229 13.35 4.04 0.59
N PRO A 230 14.49 4.54 1.07
CA PRO A 230 15.13 4.02 2.27
C PRO A 230 14.22 4.19 3.47
N ILE A 231 14.10 3.16 4.29
CA ILE A 231 13.36 3.22 5.54
C ILE A 231 14.25 3.91 6.57
N THR A 232 13.88 5.13 6.96
CA THR A 232 14.58 5.87 8.02
C THR A 232 13.97 5.49 9.37
N ASN A 233 14.80 4.99 10.29
CA ASN A 233 14.41 4.84 11.69
C ASN A 233 14.21 6.24 12.28
N GLY A 234 12.98 6.76 12.23
CA GLY A 234 12.60 7.86 13.10
C GLY A 234 12.70 7.33 14.53
N GLY A 235 13.63 7.88 15.32
CA GLY A 235 13.79 7.52 16.72
C GLY A 235 12.47 7.68 17.49
N GLY A 236 11.71 6.62 17.56
CA GLY A 236 10.48 6.50 18.33
C GLY A 236 10.72 5.49 19.43
N ASN A 237 10.40 5.86 20.63
CA ASN A 237 10.49 5.07 21.85
C ASN A 237 10.02 3.64 21.64
N ASN A 238 10.81 2.71 22.15
CA ASN A 238 10.50 1.28 22.32
C ASN A 238 9.13 1.11 22.97
N ASP A 239 8.12 0.86 22.16
CA ASP A 239 6.87 0.30 22.65
C ASP A 239 6.79 -1.13 22.09
N ASP A 240 7.07 -2.08 22.95
CA ASP A 240 7.17 -3.51 22.67
C ASP A 240 5.81 -4.11 22.28
N SER A 241 5.31 -3.81 21.10
CA SER A 241 4.12 -4.50 20.59
C SER A 241 4.54 -5.63 19.65
N TYR A 242 4.87 -6.77 20.23
CA TYR A 242 5.16 -8.01 19.51
C TYR A 242 3.90 -8.60 18.88
N ILE A 243 4.00 -9.03 17.64
CA ILE A 243 2.91 -9.73 16.94
C ILE A 243 3.34 -11.17 16.69
N ARG A 244 2.65 -12.09 17.32
CA ARG A 244 2.91 -13.53 17.26
C ARG A 244 2.30 -14.17 16.02
N THR A 245 3.02 -15.09 15.39
CA THR A 245 2.55 -15.98 14.32
C THR A 245 2.53 -17.43 14.77
N GLU A 246 1.59 -18.25 14.26
CA GLU A 246 1.26 -19.57 14.82
C GLU A 246 2.32 -20.68 14.67
N LYS A 247 3.45 -20.47 13.96
CA LYS A 247 4.44 -21.54 13.74
C LYS A 247 5.88 -21.20 14.08
N GLU A 248 6.30 -19.97 13.90
CA GLU A 248 7.57 -19.41 14.38
C GLU A 248 7.31 -17.96 14.68
N GLU A 249 7.47 -17.56 15.93
CA GLU A 249 7.25 -16.17 16.31
C GLU A 249 8.46 -15.35 15.86
N ILE A 250 8.26 -14.55 14.81
CA ILE A 250 9.26 -13.61 14.29
C ILE A 250 8.78 -12.20 14.61
N ASN A 251 9.55 -11.48 15.39
CA ASN A 251 9.25 -10.11 15.78
C ASN A 251 10.28 -9.16 15.17
N VAL A 252 9.80 -8.23 14.35
CA VAL A 252 10.66 -7.18 13.77
C VAL A 252 10.95 -6.15 14.86
N ILE A 253 12.21 -6.02 15.25
CA ILE A 253 12.67 -5.10 16.30
C ILE A 253 13.34 -3.84 15.75
N ALA A 254 13.92 -3.90 14.55
CA ALA A 254 14.50 -2.75 13.88
C ALA A 254 14.61 -2.95 12.38
N GLN A 255 14.58 -1.85 11.65
CA GLN A 255 14.89 -1.78 10.22
C GLN A 255 15.95 -0.70 10.00
N THR A 256 17.01 -1.01 9.28
CA THR A 256 18.08 -0.05 8.98
C THR A 256 17.96 0.47 7.55
N ASN A 257 18.51 1.67 7.32
CA ASN A 257 18.38 2.35 6.05
C ASN A 257 19.27 1.75 4.96
N VAL A 258 18.79 1.80 3.74
CA VAL A 258 19.64 1.69 2.55
C VAL A 258 20.38 3.02 2.40
N LYS A 259 21.72 2.97 2.33
CA LYS A 259 22.58 4.13 2.05
C LYS A 259 22.52 4.52 0.59
#